data_f44f36f33393f786e8222ffccf73deea
#
_entry.id   f44f36f33393f786e8222ffccf73deea
#
_cell.length_a   1.000
_cell.length_b   1.000
_cell.length_c   1.000
_cell.angle_alpha   90.00
_cell.angle_beta   90.00
_cell.angle_gamma   90.00
#
_symmetry.space_group_name_H-M   'P 1'
#
loop_
_entity.id
_entity.type
_entity.pdbx_description
1 polymer ?
#
loop_
_entity_poly.entity_id
_entity_poly.type
_entity_poly.pdbx_seq_one_letter_code
_entity_poly.pdbx_strand_id
1 'polypeptide(L)'
;MAFVVDASVAAGWLLPDERTEIADVLAMRMQAEDAIAPDLFWHEARSLLVTALRRNRINEAAVYISLDRLATIPLRNASPSDAVSVTRLAIRHGLSAYDAAYLDLALREHSPLATLDKKLAAAADAEAVTVLGPLGAS
;
A
#
# COMPACT_ATOMS: atom_id res chain seq x y z
N MET A 1 14.95 5.76 -8.15
CA MET A 1 13.52 5.90 -8.51
C MET A 1 12.67 5.68 -7.26
N ALA A 2 11.47 6.22 -7.26
CA ALA A 2 10.55 6.03 -6.16
C ALA A 2 9.33 5.21 -6.59
N PHE A 3 8.65 4.59 -5.67
CA PHE A 3 7.35 3.96 -5.90
C PHE A 3 6.49 4.05 -4.65
N VAL A 4 5.18 4.10 -4.85
CA VAL A 4 4.20 4.17 -3.76
C VAL A 4 3.70 2.76 -3.45
N VAL A 5 3.59 2.43 -2.16
CA VAL A 5 3.13 1.11 -1.71
C VAL A 5 1.80 1.26 -0.99
N ASP A 6 0.78 0.56 -1.49
CA ASP A 6 -0.51 0.44 -0.85
C ASP A 6 -0.49 -0.69 0.18
N ALA A 7 -1.27 -0.55 1.25
CA ALA A 7 -1.33 -1.52 2.34
C ALA A 7 -1.75 -2.94 1.89
N SER A 8 -2.43 -3.08 0.76
CA SER A 8 -2.79 -4.41 0.23
C SER A 8 -1.55 -5.28 -0.03
N VAL A 9 -0.42 -4.65 -0.39
CA VAL A 9 0.85 -5.36 -0.58
C VAL A 9 1.43 -5.81 0.76
N ALA A 10 1.24 -5.00 1.80
CA ALA A 10 1.81 -5.27 3.13
C ALA A 10 1.29 -6.58 3.73
N ALA A 11 0.10 -7.02 3.39
CA ALA A 11 -0.44 -8.29 3.86
C ALA A 11 0.51 -9.46 3.53
N GLY A 12 1.15 -9.41 2.38
CA GLY A 12 2.13 -10.42 1.96
C GLY A 12 3.41 -10.42 2.77
N TRP A 13 3.72 -9.32 3.45
CA TRP A 13 4.89 -9.23 4.33
C TRP A 13 4.57 -9.63 5.77
N LEU A 14 3.32 -9.44 6.19
CA LEU A 14 2.91 -9.55 7.59
C LEU A 14 2.18 -10.86 7.90
N LEU A 15 1.48 -11.42 6.93
CA LEU A 15 0.65 -12.62 7.11
C LEU A 15 1.20 -13.76 6.23
N PRO A 16 1.69 -14.87 6.84
CA PRO A 16 2.33 -15.96 6.06
C PRO A 16 1.42 -16.59 5.01
N ASP A 17 0.12 -16.67 5.27
CA ASP A 17 -0.86 -17.25 4.35
C ASP A 17 -1.30 -16.29 3.23
N GLU A 18 -0.82 -15.03 3.26
CA GLU A 18 -1.10 -14.04 2.22
C GLU A 18 0.15 -13.62 1.45
N ARG A 19 1.21 -14.41 1.54
CA ARG A 19 2.45 -14.14 0.81
C ARG A 19 2.19 -14.12 -0.70
N THR A 20 2.73 -13.08 -1.37
CA THR A 20 2.60 -12.91 -2.81
C THR A 20 3.97 -12.68 -3.43
N GLU A 21 4.10 -13.02 -4.71
CA GLU A 21 5.33 -12.77 -5.46
C GLU A 21 5.67 -11.28 -5.51
N ILE A 22 4.65 -10.43 -5.72
CA ILE A 22 4.87 -8.98 -5.79
C ILE A 22 5.39 -8.43 -4.46
N ALA A 23 4.89 -8.92 -3.33
CA ALA A 23 5.39 -8.49 -2.03
C ALA A 23 6.88 -8.81 -1.87
N ASP A 24 7.29 -10.00 -2.27
CA ASP A 24 8.70 -10.42 -2.23
C ASP A 24 9.57 -9.56 -3.16
N VAL A 25 9.12 -9.32 -4.38
CA VAL A 25 9.83 -8.48 -5.35
C VAL A 25 10.00 -7.05 -4.83
N LEU A 26 8.94 -6.46 -4.26
CA LEU A 26 9.00 -5.10 -3.75
C LEU A 26 9.87 -4.99 -2.51
N ALA A 27 9.88 -6.01 -1.64
CA ALA A 27 10.77 -6.03 -0.49
C ALA A 27 12.24 -5.93 -0.92
N MET A 28 12.60 -6.58 -2.01
CA MET A 28 13.95 -6.48 -2.58
C MET A 28 14.21 -5.11 -3.19
N ARG A 29 13.25 -4.55 -3.91
CA ARG A 29 13.38 -3.23 -4.54
C ARG A 29 13.56 -2.12 -3.51
N MET A 30 12.96 -2.24 -2.33
CA MET A 30 13.08 -1.25 -1.26
C MET A 30 14.51 -1.07 -0.75
N GLN A 31 15.40 -2.00 -1.02
CA GLN A 31 16.80 -1.89 -0.64
C GLN A 31 17.58 -0.91 -1.53
N ALA A 32 17.09 -0.68 -2.74
CA ALA A 32 17.77 0.15 -3.75
C ALA A 32 16.94 1.35 -4.21
N GLU A 33 15.63 1.34 -3.98
CA GLU A 33 14.70 2.37 -4.45
C GLU A 33 13.95 2.99 -3.27
N ASP A 34 13.48 4.21 -3.45
CA ASP A 34 12.75 4.96 -2.43
C ASP A 34 11.27 4.51 -2.42
N ALA A 35 10.88 3.71 -1.44
CA ALA A 35 9.50 3.32 -1.25
C ALA A 35 8.80 4.33 -0.34
N ILE A 36 7.66 4.84 -0.76
CA ILE A 36 6.93 5.88 -0.05
C ILE A 36 5.46 5.49 0.14
N ALA A 37 4.87 6.00 1.22
CA ALA A 37 3.46 5.80 1.49
C ALA A 37 2.89 6.98 2.30
N PRO A 38 1.58 7.24 2.21
CA PRO A 38 0.95 8.16 3.14
C PRO A 38 0.96 7.58 4.56
N ASP A 39 0.86 8.43 5.57
CA ASP A 39 0.87 8.01 6.98
C ASP A 39 -0.21 6.96 7.29
N LEU A 40 -1.33 7.01 6.59
CA LEU A 40 -2.41 6.04 6.79
C LEU A 40 -1.98 4.58 6.52
N PHE A 41 -0.91 4.36 5.77
CA PHE A 41 -0.38 3.02 5.52
C PHE A 41 -0.13 2.25 6.83
N TRP A 42 0.47 2.91 7.83
CA TRP A 42 0.80 2.26 9.10
C TRP A 42 -0.45 1.86 9.87
N HIS A 43 -1.49 2.69 9.83
CA HIS A 43 -2.79 2.39 10.46
C HIS A 43 -3.48 1.23 9.76
N GLU A 44 -3.47 1.21 8.45
CA GLU A 44 -4.05 0.12 7.67
C GLU A 44 -3.30 -1.20 7.87
N ALA A 45 -1.98 -1.16 7.92
CA ALA A 45 -1.17 -2.35 8.17
C ALA A 45 -1.48 -2.94 9.55
N ARG A 46 -1.58 -2.10 10.59
CA ARG A 46 -1.99 -2.54 11.91
C ARG A 46 -3.40 -3.11 11.92
N SER A 47 -4.30 -2.51 11.15
CA SER A 47 -5.68 -2.99 11.02
C SER A 47 -5.75 -4.38 10.40
N LEU A 48 -4.88 -4.68 9.43
CA LEU A 48 -4.77 -6.02 8.86
C LEU A 48 -4.45 -7.06 9.96
N LEU A 49 -3.52 -6.73 10.85
CA LEU A 49 -3.12 -7.63 11.95
C LEU A 49 -4.26 -7.83 12.95
N VAL A 50 -4.92 -6.76 13.34
CA VAL A 50 -6.05 -6.83 14.28
C VAL A 50 -7.20 -7.65 13.69
N THR A 51 -7.50 -7.46 12.41
CA THR A 51 -8.53 -8.23 11.72
C THR A 51 -8.17 -9.71 11.64
N ALA A 52 -6.91 -10.04 11.34
CA ALA A 52 -6.44 -11.42 11.30
C ALA A 52 -6.57 -12.09 12.67
N LEU A 53 -6.24 -11.36 13.74
CA LEU A 53 -6.42 -11.85 15.12
C LEU A 53 -7.90 -12.13 15.42
N ARG A 54 -8.78 -11.20 15.09
CA ARG A 54 -10.23 -11.35 15.34
C ARG A 54 -10.85 -12.51 14.57
N ARG A 55 -10.27 -12.85 13.42
CA ARG A 55 -10.70 -13.99 12.60
C ARG A 55 -9.98 -15.30 12.97
N ASN A 56 -9.24 -15.30 14.06
CA ASN A 56 -8.48 -16.45 14.55
C ASN A 56 -7.46 -17.01 13.55
N ARG A 57 -6.94 -16.16 12.64
CA ARG A 57 -5.90 -16.56 11.68
C ARG A 57 -4.52 -16.52 12.28
N ILE A 58 -4.31 -15.64 13.26
CA ILE A 58 -3.07 -15.51 14.03
C ILE A 58 -3.41 -15.31 15.49
N ASN A 59 -2.45 -15.58 16.38
CA ASN A 59 -2.59 -15.31 17.82
C ASN A 59 -1.99 -13.94 18.15
N GLU A 60 -2.19 -13.47 19.38
CA GLU A 60 -1.72 -12.15 19.81
C GLU A 60 -0.19 -12.04 19.76
N ALA A 61 0.53 -13.10 20.11
CA ALA A 61 1.99 -13.10 20.02
C ALA A 61 2.47 -12.86 18.59
N ALA A 62 1.80 -13.45 17.60
CA ALA A 62 2.12 -13.22 16.17
C ALA A 62 1.85 -11.78 15.75
N VAL A 63 0.84 -11.11 16.32
CA VAL A 63 0.60 -9.69 16.06
C VAL A 63 1.82 -8.87 16.43
N TYR A 64 2.37 -9.06 17.63
CA TYR A 64 3.52 -8.28 18.09
C TYR A 64 4.80 -8.60 17.31
N ILE A 65 4.99 -9.85 16.90
CA ILE A 65 6.10 -10.22 16.01
C ILE A 65 5.98 -9.50 14.67
N SER A 66 4.78 -9.44 14.11
CA SER A 66 4.54 -8.74 12.84
C SER A 66 4.72 -7.23 12.97
N LEU A 67 4.37 -6.65 14.12
CA LEU A 67 4.64 -5.22 14.38
C LEU A 67 6.13 -4.93 14.38
N ASP A 68 6.96 -5.81 14.95
CA ASP A 68 8.42 -5.66 14.90
C ASP A 68 8.94 -5.70 13.47
N ARG A 69 8.40 -6.60 12.63
CA ARG A 69 8.73 -6.64 11.21
C ARG A 69 8.33 -5.36 10.49
N LEU A 70 7.12 -4.89 10.77
CA LEU A 70 6.59 -3.67 10.16
C LEU A 70 7.52 -2.48 10.44
N ALA A 71 8.04 -2.39 11.66
CA ALA A 71 8.94 -1.32 12.07
C ALA A 71 10.29 -1.33 11.31
N THR A 72 10.68 -2.48 10.74
CA THR A 72 11.93 -2.60 9.98
C THR A 72 11.78 -2.35 8.48
N ILE A 73 10.56 -2.22 7.98
CA ILE A 73 10.32 -1.99 6.56
C ILE A 73 10.83 -0.60 6.19
N PRO A 74 11.73 -0.49 5.18
CA PRO A 74 12.31 0.80 4.79
C PRO A 74 11.35 1.59 3.92
N LEU A 75 10.25 2.02 4.51
CA LEU A 75 9.18 2.76 3.86
C LEU A 75 9.13 4.17 4.45
N ARG A 76 9.27 5.17 3.59
CA ARG A 76 9.30 6.57 4.00
C ARG A 76 7.88 7.16 4.03
N ASN A 77 7.55 7.90 5.07
CA ASN A 77 6.31 8.65 5.12
C ASN A 77 6.38 9.82 4.14
N ALA A 78 5.34 9.95 3.33
CA ALA A 78 5.21 11.10 2.44
C ALA A 78 4.72 12.33 3.20
N SER A 79 4.91 13.50 2.61
CA SER A 79 4.29 14.74 3.10
C SER A 79 2.76 14.63 3.06
N PRO A 80 2.05 15.39 3.91
CA PRO A 80 0.59 15.35 3.96
C PRO A 80 -0.06 15.60 2.59
N SER A 81 -1.17 14.91 2.35
CA SER A 81 -1.95 15.05 1.12
C SER A 81 -2.74 16.37 1.12
N ASP A 82 -2.99 16.90 -0.07
CA ASP A 82 -3.94 17.99 -0.25
C ASP A 82 -5.38 17.45 -0.19
N ALA A 83 -6.17 17.98 0.72
CA ALA A 83 -7.53 17.49 0.96
C ALA A 83 -8.42 17.58 -0.29
N VAL A 84 -8.29 18.64 -1.05
CA VAL A 84 -9.09 18.84 -2.27
C VAL A 84 -8.71 17.83 -3.35
N SER A 85 -7.43 17.64 -3.59
CA SER A 85 -6.93 16.68 -4.58
C SER A 85 -7.39 15.26 -4.29
N VAL A 86 -7.23 14.82 -3.05
CA VAL A 86 -7.65 13.47 -2.61
C VAL A 86 -9.15 13.29 -2.77
N THR A 87 -9.94 14.28 -2.31
CA THR A 87 -11.40 14.21 -2.38
C THR A 87 -11.88 14.16 -3.84
N ARG A 88 -11.26 14.95 -4.70
CA ARG A 88 -11.60 14.96 -6.14
C ARG A 88 -11.35 13.61 -6.79
N LEU A 89 -10.23 12.97 -6.51
CA LEU A 89 -9.91 11.64 -7.01
C LEU A 89 -10.88 10.58 -6.49
N ALA A 90 -11.22 10.67 -5.19
CA ALA A 90 -12.19 9.76 -4.57
C ALA A 90 -13.55 9.84 -5.27
N ILE A 91 -14.04 11.05 -5.51
CA ILE A 91 -15.33 11.27 -6.18
C ILE A 91 -15.28 10.78 -7.63
N ARG A 92 -14.22 11.14 -8.36
CA ARG A 92 -14.08 10.79 -9.79
C ARG A 92 -14.08 9.29 -10.03
N HIS A 93 -13.39 8.54 -9.17
CA HIS A 93 -13.17 7.10 -9.36
C HIS A 93 -14.00 6.21 -8.43
N GLY A 94 -14.85 6.80 -7.60
CA GLY A 94 -15.65 6.04 -6.65
C GLY A 94 -14.79 5.30 -5.61
N LEU A 95 -13.65 5.89 -5.23
CA LEU A 95 -12.75 5.34 -4.22
C LEU A 95 -13.10 5.88 -2.83
N SER A 96 -12.65 5.18 -1.80
CA SER A 96 -12.57 5.78 -0.46
C SER A 96 -11.52 6.89 -0.48
N ALA A 97 -11.60 7.82 0.46
CA ALA A 97 -10.56 8.84 0.62
C ALA A 97 -9.21 8.21 0.97
N TYR A 98 -9.21 7.07 1.66
CA TYR A 98 -8.00 6.33 2.00
C TYR A 98 -7.29 5.82 0.73
N ASP A 99 -8.02 5.13 -0.15
CA ASP A 99 -7.46 4.64 -1.41
C ASP A 99 -7.03 5.78 -2.32
N ALA A 100 -7.82 6.84 -2.38
CA ALA A 100 -7.49 8.03 -3.16
C ALA A 100 -6.20 8.71 -2.69
N ALA A 101 -5.87 8.61 -1.39
CA ALA A 101 -4.62 9.18 -0.87
C ALA A 101 -3.39 8.51 -1.48
N TYR A 102 -3.44 7.20 -1.72
CA TYR A 102 -2.35 6.49 -2.41
C TYR A 102 -2.20 6.95 -3.86
N LEU A 103 -3.33 7.07 -4.57
CA LEU A 103 -3.33 7.53 -5.95
C LEU A 103 -2.82 8.98 -6.05
N ASP A 104 -3.27 9.86 -5.16
CA ASP A 104 -2.80 11.24 -5.09
C ASP A 104 -1.29 11.30 -4.89
N LEU A 105 -0.76 10.49 -3.98
CA LEU A 105 0.67 10.44 -3.74
C LEU A 105 1.44 10.02 -4.99
N ALA A 106 0.99 8.98 -5.68
CA ALA A 106 1.63 8.53 -6.91
C ALA A 106 1.64 9.62 -7.98
N LEU A 107 0.54 10.37 -8.11
CA LEU A 107 0.46 11.48 -9.06
C LEU A 107 1.40 12.63 -8.68
N ARG A 108 1.42 13.05 -7.42
CA ARG A 108 2.31 14.13 -6.95
C ARG A 108 3.78 13.80 -7.15
N GLU A 109 4.14 12.56 -6.91
CA GLU A 109 5.54 12.12 -6.97
C GLU A 109 5.94 11.60 -8.34
N HIS A 110 5.01 11.60 -9.31
CA HIS A 110 5.24 11.05 -10.64
C HIS A 110 5.84 9.64 -10.58
N SER A 111 5.27 8.80 -9.69
CA SER A 111 5.82 7.48 -9.35
C SER A 111 4.80 6.39 -9.57
N PRO A 112 5.24 5.15 -9.85
CA PRO A 112 4.32 4.01 -9.95
C PRO A 112 3.68 3.69 -8.59
N LEU A 113 2.55 3.01 -8.66
CA LEU A 113 1.79 2.57 -7.49
C LEU A 113 1.76 1.04 -7.44
N ALA A 114 2.25 0.47 -6.34
CA ALA A 114 2.17 -0.95 -6.07
C ALA A 114 0.89 -1.24 -5.28
N THR A 115 -0.03 -1.99 -5.88
CA THR A 115 -1.30 -2.35 -5.24
C THR A 115 -1.82 -3.70 -5.73
N LEU A 116 -2.56 -4.38 -4.86
CA LEU A 116 -3.33 -5.58 -5.18
C LEU A 116 -4.83 -5.32 -5.16
N ASP A 117 -5.23 -4.07 -4.96
CA ASP A 117 -6.64 -3.65 -4.97
C ASP A 117 -7.05 -3.33 -6.40
N LYS A 118 -8.05 -4.07 -6.92
CA LYS A 118 -8.50 -3.95 -8.31
C LYS A 118 -9.06 -2.58 -8.64
N LYS A 119 -9.82 -2.01 -7.72
CA LYS A 119 -10.47 -0.72 -7.93
C LYS A 119 -9.45 0.42 -7.94
N LEU A 120 -8.49 0.37 -7.03
CA LEU A 120 -7.40 1.34 -6.98
C LEU A 120 -6.51 1.21 -8.23
N ALA A 121 -6.19 0.00 -8.65
CA ALA A 121 -5.40 -0.24 -9.86
C ALA A 121 -6.09 0.32 -11.12
N ALA A 122 -7.41 0.13 -11.24
CA ALA A 122 -8.18 0.68 -12.36
C ALA A 122 -8.17 2.20 -12.37
N ALA A 123 -8.30 2.82 -11.20
CA ALA A 123 -8.24 4.28 -11.07
C ALA A 123 -6.84 4.81 -11.42
N ALA A 124 -5.79 4.13 -10.99
CA ALA A 124 -4.41 4.48 -11.31
C ALA A 124 -4.17 4.43 -12.83
N ASP A 125 -4.65 3.37 -13.47
CA ASP A 125 -4.54 3.22 -14.92
C ASP A 125 -5.26 4.36 -15.65
N ALA A 126 -6.46 4.71 -15.20
CA ALA A 126 -7.24 5.82 -15.77
C ALA A 126 -6.53 7.17 -15.63
N GLU A 127 -5.69 7.36 -14.61
CA GLU A 127 -4.89 8.57 -14.40
C GLU A 127 -3.47 8.45 -14.98
N ALA A 128 -3.22 7.43 -15.79
CA ALA A 128 -1.92 7.16 -16.40
C ALA A 128 -0.78 6.91 -15.38
N VAL A 129 -1.13 6.37 -14.22
CA VAL A 129 -0.15 5.93 -13.21
C VAL A 129 0.16 4.46 -13.45
N THR A 130 1.44 4.14 -13.58
CA THR A 130 1.89 2.74 -13.74
C THR A 130 1.59 1.94 -12.46
N VAL A 131 0.95 0.80 -12.62
CA VAL A 131 0.67 -0.12 -11.50
C VAL A 131 1.72 -1.22 -11.47
N LEU A 132 2.38 -1.38 -10.34
CA LEU A 132 3.32 -2.47 -10.10
C LEU A 132 2.56 -3.65 -9.50
N GLY A 133 2.74 -4.82 -10.09
CA GLY A 133 2.10 -6.04 -9.62
C GLY A 133 1.22 -6.70 -10.68
N PRO A 134 0.49 -7.77 -10.32
CA PRO A 134 -0.28 -8.56 -11.28
C PRO A 134 -1.45 -7.80 -11.91
N LEU A 135 -1.87 -6.68 -11.33
CA LEU A 135 -2.95 -5.85 -11.86
C LEU A 135 -2.44 -4.76 -12.81
N GLY A 136 -1.15 -4.63 -12.96
CA GLY A 136 -0.56 -3.68 -13.88
C GLY A 136 -0.80 -4.09 -15.33
N ALA A 137 -0.92 -3.09 -16.22
CA ALA A 137 -0.96 -3.32 -17.65
C ALA A 137 0.38 -3.92 -18.09
N SER A 138 0.31 -5.00 -18.84
CA SER A 138 1.51 -5.65 -19.39
C SER A 138 1.92 -4.98 -20.70
#